data_7cac04f28eb027d4a2b430957675d140
#
_entry.id   7cac04f28eb027d4a2b430957675d140
#
_cell.length_a   1.000
_cell.length_b   1.000
_cell.length_c   1.000
_cell.angle_alpha   90.00
_cell.angle_beta   90.00
_cell.angle_gamma   90.00
#
_symmetry.space_group_name_H-M   'P 1'
#
loop_
_entity.id
_entity.type
_entity.pdbx_description
1 polymer ?
#
loop_
_entity_poly.entity_id
_entity_poly.type
_entity_poly.pdbx_seq_one_letter_code
_entity_poly.pdbx_strand_id
1 'polypeptide(L)'
;NSAQRKHYAGGLLKLVGANSPSDVKSTSARVLVIEEPDDVSGDVKGQGAAIRQAEERAKSYDEHLILIGGTPTAKGASAIEAEYLVSDQRQLHVPCHHCGGSHVLEWEH
;
A
#
# COMPACT_ATOMS: atom_id res chain seq x y z
N ASN A 1 8.37 4.06 23.63
CA ASN A 1 8.40 4.63 22.28
C ASN A 1 9.82 4.55 21.73
N SER A 2 9.96 3.99 20.55
CA SER A 2 11.20 3.99 19.75
C SER A 2 10.92 4.63 18.39
N ALA A 3 11.95 4.76 17.54
CA ALA A 3 11.74 5.24 16.17
C ALA A 3 10.72 4.38 15.41
N GLN A 4 10.74 3.05 15.63
CA GLN A 4 9.90 2.10 14.94
C GLN A 4 8.58 1.75 15.66
N ARG A 5 8.41 2.16 16.93
CA ARG A 5 7.19 1.89 17.71
C ARG A 5 6.73 3.16 18.41
N LYS A 6 5.51 3.57 18.11
CA LYS A 6 4.86 4.73 18.69
C LYS A 6 3.57 4.31 19.38
N HIS A 7 3.52 4.43 20.69
CA HIS A 7 2.30 4.20 21.47
C HIS A 7 1.49 5.51 21.57
N TYR A 8 0.20 5.39 21.38
CA TYR A 8 -0.78 6.46 21.55
C TYR A 8 -2.03 5.93 22.27
N ALA A 9 -2.89 6.81 22.71
CA ALA A 9 -4.12 6.39 23.37
C ALA A 9 -4.99 5.52 22.44
N GLY A 10 -5.22 4.28 22.83
CA GLY A 10 -6.02 3.31 22.06
C GLY A 10 -5.26 2.53 21.01
N GLY A 11 -3.93 2.71 20.85
CA GLY A 11 -3.22 1.95 19.82
C GLY A 11 -1.71 2.03 19.82
N LEU A 12 -1.17 1.36 18.83
CA LEU A 12 0.26 1.28 18.53
C LEU A 12 0.47 1.43 17.03
N LEU A 13 1.34 2.33 16.63
CA LEU A 13 1.91 2.37 15.28
C LEU A 13 3.25 1.65 15.29
N LYS A 14 3.43 0.69 14.38
CA LYS A 14 4.70 0.01 14.13
C LYS A 14 5.15 0.28 12.71
N LEU A 15 6.38 0.78 12.56
CA LEU A 15 7.05 0.95 11.28
C LEU A 15 7.98 -0.24 11.05
N VAL A 16 7.89 -0.84 9.88
CA VAL A 16 8.63 -2.05 9.51
C VAL A 16 9.24 -1.87 8.13
N GLY A 17 10.52 -2.15 7.99
CA GLY A 17 11.14 -2.19 6.67
C GLY A 17 10.75 -3.46 5.93
N ALA A 18 10.44 -3.33 4.64
CA ALA A 18 10.03 -4.46 3.80
C ALA A 18 11.11 -5.55 3.67
N ASN A 19 12.38 -5.18 3.85
CA ASN A 19 13.52 -6.09 3.84
C ASN A 19 13.74 -6.82 5.19
N SER A 20 12.82 -6.69 6.15
CA SER A 20 12.87 -7.36 7.46
C SER A 20 11.68 -8.32 7.62
N PRO A 21 11.71 -9.51 7.00
CA PRO A 21 10.59 -10.46 7.02
C PRO A 21 10.19 -10.90 8.43
N SER A 22 11.15 -10.98 9.35
CA SER A 22 10.90 -11.32 10.77
C SER A 22 10.01 -10.30 11.46
N ASP A 23 10.22 -9.00 11.17
CA ASP A 23 9.47 -7.92 11.78
C ASP A 23 8.05 -7.83 11.22
N VAL A 24 7.88 -8.11 9.93
CA VAL A 24 6.55 -8.21 9.29
C VAL A 24 5.76 -9.36 9.92
N LYS A 25 6.38 -10.51 10.13
CA LYS A 25 5.72 -11.72 10.65
C LYS A 25 5.33 -11.63 12.13
N SER A 26 5.93 -10.74 12.89
CA SER A 26 5.82 -10.72 14.36
C SER A 26 4.62 -9.96 14.92
N THR A 27 3.81 -9.31 14.11
CA THR A 27 2.74 -8.43 14.61
C THR A 27 1.51 -8.51 13.73
N SER A 28 0.34 -8.78 14.33
CA SER A 28 -0.94 -8.60 13.66
C SER A 28 -1.34 -7.13 13.67
N ALA A 29 -1.99 -6.66 12.61
CA ALA A 29 -2.40 -5.27 12.48
C ALA A 29 -3.81 -5.17 11.88
N ARG A 30 -4.69 -4.38 12.53
CA ARG A 30 -6.03 -4.09 12.02
C ARG A 30 -5.99 -3.13 10.83
N VAL A 31 -5.04 -2.20 10.85
CA VAL A 31 -4.78 -1.27 9.75
C VAL A 31 -3.37 -1.52 9.27
N LEU A 32 -3.23 -1.82 8.01
CA LEU A 32 -1.96 -2.08 7.33
C LEU A 32 -1.78 -1.05 6.23
N VAL A 33 -0.64 -0.38 6.23
CA VAL A 33 -0.25 0.54 5.15
C VAL A 33 1.04 0.00 4.54
N ILE A 34 1.02 -0.25 3.25
CA ILE A 34 2.17 -0.70 2.46
C ILE A 34 2.53 0.43 1.51
N GLU A 35 3.74 0.95 1.66
CA GLU A 35 4.25 2.09 0.88
C GLU A 35 5.33 1.61 -0.07
N GLU A 36 5.28 2.08 -1.32
CA GLU A 36 6.23 1.80 -2.39
C GLU A 36 6.59 0.30 -2.53
N PRO A 37 5.60 -0.59 -2.73
CA PRO A 37 5.87 -2.03 -2.80
C PRO A 37 6.80 -2.43 -3.95
N ASP A 38 6.85 -1.64 -5.01
CA ASP A 38 7.70 -1.90 -6.17
C ASP A 38 9.19 -1.63 -5.89
N ASP A 39 9.52 -0.82 -4.87
CA ASP A 39 10.89 -0.50 -4.48
C ASP A 39 11.53 -1.58 -3.58
N VAL A 40 10.76 -2.57 -3.17
CA VAL A 40 11.30 -3.69 -2.39
C VAL A 40 12.26 -4.49 -3.24
N SER A 41 13.55 -4.37 -2.94
CA SER A 41 14.63 -5.06 -3.67
C SER A 41 14.52 -6.57 -3.53
N GLY A 42 14.43 -7.23 -4.63
CA GLY A 42 14.46 -8.69 -4.75
C GLY A 42 13.39 -9.20 -5.69
N ASP A 43 13.80 -9.98 -6.65
CA ASP A 43 13.04 -10.73 -7.65
C ASP A 43 11.58 -10.25 -7.89
N VAL A 44 11.30 -9.80 -9.10
CA VAL A 44 9.94 -9.42 -9.57
C VAL A 44 8.88 -10.47 -9.17
N LYS A 45 9.27 -11.73 -9.03
CA LYS A 45 8.45 -12.81 -8.48
C LYS A 45 8.29 -12.76 -6.95
N GLY A 46 9.14 -12.02 -6.23
CA GLY A 46 9.09 -11.90 -4.76
C GLY A 46 8.26 -10.73 -4.24
N GLN A 47 8.00 -9.71 -5.05
CA GLN A 47 7.22 -8.52 -4.62
C GLN A 47 5.80 -8.91 -4.20
N GLY A 48 5.12 -9.76 -4.96
CA GLY A 48 3.82 -10.30 -4.57
C GLY A 48 3.86 -11.10 -3.25
N ALA A 49 4.95 -11.79 -2.96
CA ALA A 49 5.09 -12.54 -1.72
C ALA A 49 5.18 -11.62 -0.48
N ALA A 50 5.85 -10.47 -0.58
CA ALA A 50 5.95 -9.50 0.52
C ALA A 50 4.58 -8.88 0.87
N ILE A 51 3.82 -8.45 -0.15
CA ILE A 51 2.46 -7.96 0.03
C ILE A 51 1.58 -9.03 0.68
N ARG A 52 1.56 -10.26 0.14
CA ARG A 52 0.75 -11.36 0.67
C ARG A 52 1.12 -11.70 2.12
N GLN A 53 2.42 -11.70 2.46
CA GLN A 53 2.85 -11.91 3.84
C GLN A 53 2.37 -10.82 4.79
N ALA A 54 2.32 -9.57 4.32
CA ALA A 54 1.81 -8.45 5.10
C ALA A 54 0.28 -8.55 5.26
N GLU A 55 -0.47 -8.88 4.21
CA GLU A 55 -1.91 -9.09 4.24
C GLU A 55 -2.33 -10.16 5.26
N GLU A 56 -1.56 -11.25 5.39
CA GLU A 56 -1.81 -12.29 6.40
C GLU A 56 -1.83 -11.74 7.83
N ARG A 57 -1.20 -10.59 8.08
CA ARG A 57 -1.19 -9.96 9.41
C ARG A 57 -2.49 -9.24 9.73
N ALA A 58 -3.26 -8.85 8.72
CA ALA A 58 -4.56 -8.23 8.90
C ALA A 58 -5.70 -9.24 9.09
N LYS A 59 -5.54 -10.47 8.60
CA LYS A 59 -6.57 -11.53 8.64
C LYS A 59 -7.01 -11.95 10.05
N SER A 60 -6.23 -11.62 11.09
CA SER A 60 -6.63 -11.85 12.48
C SER A 60 -7.77 -10.94 12.96
N TYR A 61 -8.16 -9.96 12.17
CA TYR A 61 -9.20 -9.00 12.47
C TYR A 61 -10.33 -9.12 11.44
N ASP A 62 -11.55 -9.34 11.87
CA ASP A 62 -12.72 -9.43 10.99
C ASP A 62 -12.94 -8.13 10.23
N GLU A 63 -12.77 -6.99 10.93
CA GLU A 63 -12.74 -5.67 10.32
C GLU A 63 -11.30 -5.17 10.23
N HIS A 64 -10.74 -5.16 9.05
CA HIS A 64 -9.40 -4.63 8.79
C HIS A 64 -9.38 -3.73 7.56
N LEU A 65 -8.36 -2.91 7.46
CA LEU A 65 -8.10 -2.02 6.34
C LEU A 65 -6.68 -2.25 5.84
N ILE A 66 -6.54 -2.47 4.54
CA ILE A 66 -5.24 -2.55 3.87
C ILE A 66 -5.18 -1.44 2.83
N LEU A 67 -4.20 -0.57 2.97
CA LEU A 67 -3.88 0.49 2.01
C LEU A 67 -2.54 0.17 1.36
N ILE A 68 -2.52 0.14 0.05
CA ILE A 68 -1.30 -0.08 -0.73
C ILE A 68 -1.11 1.14 -1.62
N GLY A 69 0.02 1.81 -1.50
CA GLY A 69 0.34 3.02 -2.24
C GLY A 69 1.74 2.95 -2.82
N GLY A 70 1.96 3.66 -3.91
CA GLY A 70 3.27 3.72 -4.55
C GLY A 70 3.19 4.11 -6.01
N THR A 71 4.36 4.24 -6.61
CA THR A 71 4.51 4.55 -8.03
C THR A 71 4.81 3.27 -8.80
N PRO A 72 4.02 2.90 -9.82
CA PRO A 72 4.31 1.72 -10.62
C PRO A 72 5.62 1.89 -11.41
N THR A 73 6.50 0.88 -11.35
CA THR A 73 7.82 0.96 -11.97
C THR A 73 7.81 0.54 -13.44
N ALA A 74 7.24 -0.62 -13.75
CA ALA A 74 7.23 -1.16 -15.10
C ALA A 74 5.90 -1.83 -15.40
N LYS A 75 5.32 -1.51 -16.56
CA LYS A 75 4.06 -2.07 -17.01
C LYS A 75 4.12 -3.61 -17.05
N GLY A 76 3.16 -4.25 -16.41
CA GLY A 76 3.04 -5.72 -16.34
C GLY A 76 4.01 -6.39 -15.36
N ALA A 77 4.87 -5.62 -14.67
CA ALA A 77 5.79 -6.13 -13.66
C ALA A 77 5.64 -5.44 -12.29
N SER A 78 4.84 -4.39 -12.22
CA SER A 78 4.58 -3.62 -11.01
C SER A 78 3.59 -4.34 -10.09
N ALA A 79 3.92 -4.44 -8.81
CA ALA A 79 3.04 -5.00 -7.80
C ALA A 79 1.83 -4.10 -7.53
N ILE A 80 2.02 -2.77 -7.51
CA ILE A 80 0.93 -1.81 -7.34
C ILE A 80 -0.03 -1.81 -8.54
N GLU A 81 0.49 -1.96 -9.77
CA GLU A 81 -0.35 -2.12 -10.97
C GLU A 81 -1.22 -3.37 -10.86
N ALA A 82 -0.66 -4.49 -10.42
CA ALA A 82 -1.40 -5.74 -10.26
C ALA A 82 -2.55 -5.61 -9.24
N GLU A 83 -2.31 -4.95 -8.11
CA GLU A 83 -3.36 -4.69 -7.11
C GLU A 83 -4.41 -3.69 -7.63
N TYR A 84 -4.01 -2.66 -8.38
CA TYR A 84 -4.94 -1.73 -8.99
C TYR A 84 -5.86 -2.41 -10.00
N LEU A 85 -5.34 -3.32 -10.84
CA LEU A 85 -6.12 -4.02 -11.87
C LEU A 85 -7.22 -4.93 -11.30
N VAL A 86 -7.07 -5.42 -10.07
CA VAL A 86 -8.09 -6.23 -9.38
C VAL A 86 -9.01 -5.40 -8.48
N SER A 87 -8.75 -4.09 -8.35
CA SER A 87 -9.58 -3.14 -7.60
C SER A 87 -10.76 -2.64 -8.42
N ASP A 88 -11.56 -1.74 -7.89
CA ASP A 88 -12.61 -1.04 -8.61
C ASP A 88 -12.10 0.08 -9.54
N GLN A 89 -10.78 0.26 -9.64
CA GLN A 89 -10.06 1.14 -10.57
C GLN A 89 -10.58 2.58 -10.56
N ARG A 90 -10.90 3.12 -9.40
CA ARG A 90 -11.41 4.50 -9.28
C ARG A 90 -10.33 5.50 -9.68
N GLN A 91 -10.78 6.53 -10.37
CA GLN A 91 -9.97 7.67 -10.75
C GLN A 91 -10.48 8.93 -10.07
N LEU A 92 -9.56 9.80 -9.66
CA LEU A 92 -9.90 11.10 -9.12
C LEU A 92 -10.28 12.05 -10.27
N HIS A 93 -11.53 12.48 -10.28
CA HIS A 93 -12.00 13.51 -11.19
C HIS A 93 -11.98 14.87 -10.53
N VAL A 94 -11.33 15.83 -11.14
CA VAL A 94 -11.21 17.20 -10.65
C VAL A 94 -12.08 18.12 -11.49
N PRO A 95 -12.98 18.93 -10.90
CA PRO A 95 -13.78 19.89 -11.65
C PRO A 95 -12.92 21.05 -12.13
N CYS A 96 -13.07 21.42 -13.41
CA CYS A 96 -12.46 22.62 -13.93
C CYS A 96 -13.09 23.86 -13.29
N HIS A 97 -12.27 24.74 -12.71
CA HIS A 97 -12.76 25.95 -12.05
C HIS A 97 -13.30 27.03 -13.01
N HIS A 98 -13.08 26.89 -14.32
CA HIS A 98 -13.62 27.82 -15.34
C HIS A 98 -14.97 27.37 -15.88
N CYS A 99 -15.12 26.08 -16.23
CA CYS A 99 -16.33 25.60 -16.90
C CYS A 99 -17.10 24.53 -16.07
N GLY A 100 -16.57 24.08 -14.96
CA GLY A 100 -17.17 23.03 -14.13
C GLY A 100 -17.10 21.61 -14.72
N GLY A 101 -16.56 21.45 -15.92
CA GLY A 101 -16.34 20.13 -16.53
C GLY A 101 -15.37 19.30 -15.70
N SER A 102 -15.72 18.03 -15.46
CA SER A 102 -14.91 17.11 -14.64
C SER A 102 -13.97 16.30 -15.52
N HIS A 103 -12.71 16.19 -15.14
CA HIS A 103 -11.68 15.45 -15.86
C HIS A 103 -10.67 14.81 -14.91
N VAL A 104 -10.03 13.75 -15.38
CA VAL A 104 -8.88 13.14 -14.69
C VAL A 104 -7.65 14.00 -15.01
N LEU A 105 -6.82 14.25 -13.99
CA LEU A 105 -5.54 14.93 -14.21
C LEU A 105 -4.56 13.96 -14.85
N GLU A 106 -4.14 14.27 -16.05
CA GLU A 106 -3.10 13.57 -16.77
C GLU A 106 -1.89 14.48 -16.92
N TRP A 107 -0.69 13.93 -16.81
CA TRP A 107 0.54 14.74 -16.79
C TRP A 107 0.86 15.39 -18.14
N GLU A 108 0.33 14.85 -19.23
CA GLU A 108 0.61 15.30 -20.60
C GLU A 108 -0.36 16.38 -21.14
N HIS A 109 -1.23 16.92 -20.29
CA HIS A 109 -2.22 17.94 -20.69
C HIS A 109 -2.10 19.21 -19.87
#